data_b575764af88a1298b6c21fa8565e0cd8
#
_entry.id   b575764af88a1298b6c21fa8565e0cd8
#
_cell.length_a   1.000
_cell.length_b   1.000
_cell.length_c   1.000
_cell.angle_alpha   90.00
_cell.angle_beta   90.00
_cell.angle_gamma   90.00
#
_symmetry.space_group_name_H-M   'P 1'
#
loop_
_entity.id
_entity.type
_entity.pdbx_description
1 polymer ?
#
loop_
_entity_poly.entity_id
_entity_poly.type
_entity_poly.pdbx_seq_one_letter_code
_entity_poly.pdbx_strand_id
1 'polypeptide(L)'
;WPLPQEKPTPYYFQAGPSGSIQSANDGLLSEKVPSGDSGRDDYTVDYTTSSGPTTRWHNGRGGNFGYPDMAANDAKGLTYTTPSLKTAIEVMGHPIVHLWVTSTADDGDFFAYFEEVDENGYSHYLT
;
A
#
# COMPACT_ATOMS: atom_id res chain seq x y z
N TRP A 1 -7.91 0.39 24.70
CA TRP A 1 -7.76 1.01 23.39
C TRP A 1 -8.60 2.26 23.27
N PRO A 2 -8.16 3.42 22.73
CA PRO A 2 -6.82 3.65 22.16
C PRO A 2 -5.71 3.72 23.19
N LEU A 3 -4.45 3.59 22.75
CA LEU A 3 -3.30 3.74 23.65
C LEU A 3 -3.05 5.22 23.95
N PRO A 4 -2.67 5.59 25.20
CA PRO A 4 -2.46 7.00 25.57
C PRO A 4 -1.40 7.73 24.72
N GLN A 5 -0.44 6.99 24.18
CA GLN A 5 0.64 7.50 23.33
C GLN A 5 0.32 7.44 21.82
N GLU A 6 -0.83 6.91 21.45
CA GLU A 6 -1.25 6.86 20.06
C GLU A 6 -1.32 8.26 19.45
N LYS A 7 -0.69 8.44 18.31
CA LYS A 7 -0.67 9.69 17.56
C LYS A 7 -1.11 9.42 16.12
N PRO A 8 -2.36 9.75 15.77
CA PRO A 8 -2.81 9.67 14.38
C PRO A 8 -1.90 10.50 13.47
N THR A 9 -1.31 9.88 12.48
CA THR A 9 -0.37 10.52 11.56
C THR A 9 -0.93 10.39 10.14
N PRO A 10 -1.39 11.50 9.52
CA PRO A 10 -1.87 11.48 8.17
C PRO A 10 -0.71 11.43 7.17
N TYR A 11 -0.86 10.62 6.15
CA TYR A 11 0.00 10.62 4.97
C TYR A 11 -0.84 10.92 3.73
N TYR A 12 -0.24 11.60 2.78
CA TYR A 12 -0.89 12.04 1.56
C TYR A 12 -0.23 11.43 0.35
N PHE A 13 -1.04 10.99 -0.60
CA PHE A 13 -0.59 10.56 -1.91
C PHE A 13 -0.10 11.76 -2.71
N GLN A 14 1.07 11.61 -3.31
CA GLN A 14 1.68 12.65 -4.13
C GLN A 14 2.25 12.03 -5.40
N ALA A 15 2.40 12.86 -6.43
CA ALA A 15 3.07 12.44 -7.65
C ALA A 15 4.50 11.99 -7.35
N GLY A 16 4.90 10.85 -7.97
CA GLY A 16 6.24 10.27 -7.85
C GLY A 16 7.18 10.73 -8.95
N PRO A 17 8.26 9.99 -9.21
CA PRO A 17 8.53 8.65 -8.68
C PRO A 17 9.11 8.62 -7.27
N SER A 18 8.78 7.61 -6.50
CA SER A 18 9.46 7.30 -5.24
C SER A 18 10.83 6.66 -5.48
N GLY A 19 10.97 5.95 -6.57
CA GLY A 19 12.14 5.16 -6.92
C GLY A 19 12.36 3.93 -6.01
N SER A 20 11.38 3.61 -5.16
CA SER A 20 11.49 2.53 -4.18
C SER A 20 10.95 1.21 -4.73
N ILE A 21 9.90 1.26 -5.55
CA ILE A 21 9.23 0.06 -6.02
C ILE A 21 8.74 0.24 -7.46
N GLN A 22 8.73 -0.84 -8.22
CA GLN A 22 8.15 -0.85 -9.55
C GLN A 22 6.63 -1.02 -9.45
N SER A 23 5.88 -0.06 -10.00
CA SER A 23 4.41 -0.09 -10.04
C SER A 23 3.87 0.70 -11.23
N ALA A 24 2.56 0.75 -11.36
CA ALA A 24 1.92 1.48 -12.46
C ALA A 24 2.15 3.00 -12.36
N ASN A 25 2.31 3.56 -11.15
CA ASN A 25 2.48 5.01 -10.93
C ASN A 25 3.75 5.39 -10.16
N ASP A 26 4.29 4.49 -9.33
CA ASP A 26 5.41 4.77 -8.42
C ASP A 26 5.25 6.11 -7.67
N GLY A 27 4.10 6.28 -7.00
CA GLY A 27 3.76 7.50 -6.28
C GLY A 27 4.53 7.68 -4.97
N LEU A 28 4.55 8.91 -4.47
CA LEU A 28 5.11 9.24 -3.16
C LEU A 28 4.04 9.24 -2.07
N LEU A 29 4.42 8.82 -0.89
CA LEU A 29 3.64 8.93 0.34
C LEU A 29 4.34 9.87 1.31
N SER A 30 3.67 10.90 1.80
CA SER A 30 4.30 11.95 2.61
C SER A 30 3.32 12.56 3.62
N GLU A 31 3.82 12.95 4.78
CA GLU A 31 3.06 13.74 5.76
C GLU A 31 2.76 15.17 5.27
N LYS A 32 3.44 15.63 4.22
CA LYS A 32 3.25 16.97 3.67
C LYS A 32 1.98 17.01 2.82
N VAL A 33 1.10 17.95 3.13
CA VAL A 33 -0.10 18.20 2.32
C VAL A 33 0.31 18.58 0.89
N PRO A 34 -0.28 17.95 -0.15
CA PRO A 34 -0.02 18.31 -1.53
C PRO A 34 -0.31 19.79 -1.80
N SER A 35 0.57 20.43 -2.55
CA SER A 35 0.35 21.78 -3.04
C SER A 35 -0.18 21.71 -4.47
N GLY A 36 -1.48 21.86 -4.64
CA GLY A 36 -2.12 21.84 -5.96
C GLY A 36 -3.55 21.33 -5.90
N ASP A 37 -4.32 21.66 -6.90
CA ASP A 37 -5.77 21.44 -6.86
C ASP A 37 -6.22 20.05 -7.30
N SER A 38 -5.35 19.28 -7.96
CA SER A 38 -5.68 17.92 -8.40
C SER A 38 -4.44 17.11 -8.76
N GLY A 39 -4.40 15.89 -8.25
CA GLY A 39 -3.57 14.80 -8.77
C GLY A 39 -4.49 13.68 -9.22
N ARG A 40 -4.08 12.92 -10.20
CA ARG A 40 -4.83 11.76 -10.67
C ARG A 40 -3.87 10.71 -11.17
N ASP A 41 -4.13 9.49 -10.76
CA ASP A 41 -3.54 8.30 -11.34
C ASP A 41 -4.62 7.49 -12.05
N ASP A 42 -4.32 7.03 -13.24
CA ASP A 42 -5.21 6.17 -14.03
C ASP A 42 -4.75 4.72 -13.87
N TYR A 43 -5.69 3.84 -13.61
CA TYR A 43 -5.43 2.42 -13.42
C TYR A 43 -6.36 1.57 -14.27
N THR A 44 -5.77 0.61 -14.96
CA THR A 44 -6.51 -0.44 -15.65
C THR A 44 -6.38 -1.73 -14.85
N VAL A 45 -7.50 -2.33 -14.48
CA VAL A 45 -7.53 -3.55 -13.67
C VAL A 45 -6.76 -4.68 -14.34
N ASP A 46 -5.79 -5.25 -13.63
CA ASP A 46 -5.10 -6.47 -14.02
C ASP A 46 -5.67 -7.65 -13.22
N TYR A 47 -6.49 -8.46 -13.88
CA TYR A 47 -7.13 -9.63 -13.28
C TYR A 47 -6.16 -10.78 -12.96
N THR A 48 -4.88 -10.64 -13.27
CA THR A 48 -3.84 -11.61 -12.88
C THR A 48 -3.19 -11.27 -11.54
N THR A 49 -3.64 -10.19 -10.89
CA THR A 49 -3.18 -9.79 -9.56
C THR A 49 -3.61 -10.81 -8.51
N SER A 50 -2.69 -11.19 -7.64
CA SER A 50 -2.96 -12.16 -6.56
C SER A 50 -1.99 -11.94 -5.41
N SER A 51 -2.50 -11.95 -4.19
CA SER A 51 -1.70 -11.98 -2.95
C SER A 51 -1.09 -13.36 -2.64
N GLY A 52 -1.27 -14.32 -3.54
CA GLY A 52 -0.71 -15.67 -3.43
C GLY A 52 -1.58 -16.65 -2.62
N PRO A 53 -1.21 -17.94 -2.65
CA PRO A 53 -2.00 -19.02 -2.04
C PRO A 53 -1.79 -19.17 -0.53
N THR A 54 -0.76 -18.55 0.07
CA THR A 54 -0.36 -18.75 1.47
C THR A 54 -0.78 -17.61 2.39
N THR A 55 -1.90 -16.98 2.09
CA THR A 55 -2.46 -15.87 2.86
C THR A 55 -2.99 -16.32 4.23
N ARG A 56 -3.29 -15.35 5.12
CA ARG A 56 -3.89 -15.62 6.44
C ARG A 56 -5.17 -16.48 6.37
N TRP A 57 -5.92 -16.40 5.30
CA TRP A 57 -7.15 -17.19 5.11
C TRP A 57 -6.88 -18.67 4.86
N HIS A 58 -5.73 -18.98 4.25
CA HIS A 58 -5.31 -20.36 4.05
C HIS A 58 -4.97 -21.05 5.38
N ASN A 59 -4.39 -20.30 6.32
CA ASN A 59 -4.00 -20.80 7.63
C ASN A 59 -5.18 -21.29 8.49
N GLY A 60 -6.38 -20.76 8.29
CA GLY A 60 -7.59 -21.24 8.94
C GLY A 60 -7.90 -22.72 8.68
N ARG A 61 -7.20 -23.38 7.75
CA ARG A 61 -7.28 -24.80 7.42
C ARG A 61 -6.04 -25.61 7.77
N GLY A 62 -5.11 -25.05 8.57
CA GLY A 62 -3.92 -25.73 9.07
C GLY A 62 -2.72 -25.72 8.12
N GLY A 63 -2.69 -24.85 7.11
CA GLY A 63 -1.54 -24.65 6.23
C GLY A 63 -0.47 -23.73 6.84
N ASN A 64 0.71 -23.71 6.24
CA ASN A 64 1.72 -22.72 6.57
C ASN A 64 1.26 -21.33 6.14
N PHE A 65 1.41 -20.37 7.03
CA PHE A 65 1.12 -18.98 6.78
C PHE A 65 2.40 -18.23 6.40
N GLY A 66 2.33 -17.45 5.33
CA GLY A 66 3.40 -16.56 4.92
C GLY A 66 3.03 -15.85 3.62
N TYR A 67 3.31 -14.57 3.57
CA TYR A 67 3.17 -13.81 2.34
C TYR A 67 4.48 -13.90 1.54
N PRO A 68 4.40 -14.04 0.21
CA PRO A 68 5.57 -13.89 -0.64
C PRO A 68 6.02 -12.42 -0.65
N ASP A 69 7.15 -12.17 -1.31
CA ASP A 69 7.49 -10.81 -1.75
C ASP A 69 6.35 -10.24 -2.60
N MET A 70 5.81 -9.11 -2.18
CA MET A 70 4.68 -8.48 -2.86
C MET A 70 5.08 -7.66 -4.08
N ALA A 71 6.37 -7.49 -4.36
CA ALA A 71 6.86 -6.69 -5.48
C ALA A 71 6.24 -7.06 -6.84
N ALA A 72 5.97 -8.37 -7.07
CA ALA A 72 5.29 -8.81 -8.29
C ALA A 72 3.80 -8.40 -8.34
N ASN A 73 3.17 -8.22 -7.19
CA ASN A 73 1.80 -7.72 -7.05
C ASN A 73 1.79 -6.19 -7.21
N ASP A 74 2.73 -5.52 -6.59
CA ASP A 74 2.90 -4.06 -6.63
C ASP A 74 3.09 -3.56 -8.06
N ALA A 75 3.87 -4.31 -8.87
CA ALA A 75 4.10 -3.98 -10.27
C ALA A 75 2.81 -3.87 -11.11
N LYS A 76 1.70 -4.44 -10.61
CA LYS A 76 0.39 -4.44 -11.26
C LYS A 76 -0.61 -3.48 -10.62
N GLY A 77 -0.22 -2.77 -9.59
CA GLY A 77 -1.05 -1.87 -8.80
C GLY A 77 -0.61 -0.42 -8.85
N LEU A 78 -1.33 0.41 -8.13
CA LEU A 78 -0.88 1.75 -7.76
C LEU A 78 -0.19 1.65 -6.40
N THR A 79 1.01 2.19 -6.30
CA THR A 79 1.76 2.23 -5.03
C THR A 79 2.11 3.67 -4.65
N TYR A 80 2.19 3.90 -3.36
CA TYR A 80 2.64 5.17 -2.80
C TYR A 80 3.58 4.86 -1.66
N THR A 81 4.85 5.22 -1.82
CA THR A 81 5.92 4.83 -0.91
C THR A 81 6.57 6.04 -0.27
N THR A 82 6.83 5.98 1.03
CA THR A 82 7.60 7.02 1.72
C THR A 82 9.06 7.00 1.28
N PRO A 83 9.77 8.12 1.37
CA PRO A 83 11.23 8.06 1.39
C PRO A 83 11.73 7.13 2.50
N SER A 84 12.94 6.59 2.34
CA SER A 84 13.54 5.73 3.37
C SER A 84 13.47 6.38 4.75
N LEU A 85 12.97 5.63 5.72
CA LEU A 85 12.84 6.09 7.10
C LEU A 85 14.23 6.28 7.71
N LYS A 86 14.46 7.44 8.31
CA LYS A 86 15.72 7.75 8.98
C LYS A 86 15.85 7.12 10.38
N THR A 87 14.72 6.79 10.95
CA THR A 87 14.60 6.15 12.27
C THR A 87 13.48 5.13 12.22
N ALA A 88 13.60 4.09 13.01
CA ALA A 88 12.52 3.12 13.17
C ALA A 88 11.26 3.79 13.71
N ILE A 89 10.12 3.40 13.19
CA ILE A 89 8.80 3.81 13.66
C ILE A 89 8.02 2.59 14.13
N GLU A 90 7.18 2.79 15.11
CA GLU A 90 6.22 1.78 15.56
C GLU A 90 4.85 2.16 15.04
N VAL A 91 4.24 1.26 14.28
CA VAL A 91 2.90 1.48 13.71
C VAL A 91 1.91 0.61 14.47
N MET A 92 0.92 1.27 15.07
CA MET A 92 -0.17 0.62 15.81
C MET A 92 -1.51 1.20 15.40
N GLY A 93 -2.55 0.39 15.48
CA GLY A 93 -3.91 0.81 15.17
C GLY A 93 -4.41 0.27 13.86
N HIS A 94 -5.30 1.02 13.22
CA HIS A 94 -5.89 0.63 11.95
C HIS A 94 -5.45 1.62 10.87
N PRO A 95 -4.83 1.17 9.80
CA PRO A 95 -4.64 2.03 8.65
C PRO A 95 -6.01 2.38 8.04
N ILE A 96 -6.23 3.66 7.77
CA ILE A 96 -7.44 4.16 7.14
C ILE A 96 -7.05 4.83 5.83
N VAL A 97 -7.61 4.36 4.72
CA VAL A 97 -7.35 4.91 3.39
C VAL A 97 -8.58 5.67 2.92
N HIS A 98 -8.40 6.93 2.53
CA HIS A 98 -9.43 7.75 1.93
C HIS A 98 -9.13 7.94 0.43
N LEU A 99 -10.01 7.45 -0.42
CA LEU A 99 -9.87 7.52 -1.87
C LEU A 99 -11.02 8.30 -2.49
N TRP A 100 -10.71 9.13 -3.49
CA TRP A 100 -11.69 9.65 -4.45
C TRP A 100 -11.48 8.92 -5.76
N VAL A 101 -12.48 8.17 -6.17
CA VAL A 101 -12.37 7.32 -7.35
C VAL A 101 -13.48 7.62 -8.35
N THR A 102 -13.16 7.46 -9.64
CA THR A 102 -14.13 7.35 -10.72
C THR A 102 -13.89 6.05 -11.46
N SER A 103 -14.94 5.39 -11.90
CA SER A 103 -14.84 4.13 -12.62
C SER A 103 -15.64 4.20 -13.92
N THR A 104 -15.18 3.47 -14.93
CA THR A 104 -15.94 3.21 -16.15
C THR A 104 -16.85 1.98 -16.02
N ALA A 105 -16.71 1.22 -14.94
CA ALA A 105 -17.56 0.08 -14.59
C ALA A 105 -18.55 0.48 -13.49
N ASP A 106 -19.68 -0.21 -13.47
CA ASP A 106 -20.77 0.04 -12.51
C ASP A 106 -20.51 -0.60 -11.14
N ASP A 107 -19.55 -1.52 -11.05
CA ASP A 107 -19.17 -2.25 -9.85
C ASP A 107 -17.67 -2.54 -9.82
N GLY A 108 -17.10 -2.73 -8.62
CA GLY A 108 -15.69 -3.07 -8.43
C GLY A 108 -15.28 -3.11 -6.97
N ASP A 109 -14.26 -3.90 -6.70
CA ASP A 109 -13.64 -4.02 -5.38
C ASP A 109 -12.31 -3.25 -5.33
N PHE A 110 -12.03 -2.62 -4.20
CA PHE A 110 -10.77 -1.96 -3.91
C PHE A 110 -10.07 -2.66 -2.77
N PHE A 111 -8.81 -3.02 -2.98
CA PHE A 111 -7.95 -3.63 -1.98
C PHE A 111 -6.80 -2.68 -1.68
N ALA A 112 -6.61 -2.34 -0.42
CA ALA A 112 -5.47 -1.57 0.04
C ALA A 112 -4.55 -2.48 0.86
N TYR A 113 -3.30 -2.54 0.47
CA TYR A 113 -2.24 -3.28 1.17
C TYR A 113 -1.35 -2.27 1.89
N PHE A 114 -1.06 -2.56 3.14
CA PHE A 114 -0.06 -1.82 3.91
C PHE A 114 1.18 -2.68 4.01
N GLU A 115 2.31 -2.16 3.57
CA GLU A 115 3.55 -2.90 3.36
C GLU A 115 4.75 -2.14 3.88
N GLU A 116 5.80 -2.88 4.18
CA GLU A 116 7.14 -2.37 4.43
C GLU A 116 8.05 -2.78 3.28
N VAL A 117 8.75 -1.82 2.68
CA VAL A 117 9.76 -2.09 1.65
C VAL A 117 11.13 -2.00 2.31
N ASP A 118 11.88 -3.10 2.27
CA ASP A 118 13.21 -3.18 2.85
C ASP A 118 14.29 -2.58 1.93
N GLU A 119 15.53 -2.56 2.42
CA GLU A 119 16.70 -2.01 1.70
C GLU A 119 17.06 -2.79 0.42
N ASN A 120 16.56 -4.02 0.28
CA ASN A 120 16.76 -4.86 -0.90
C ASN A 120 15.61 -4.74 -1.91
N GLY A 121 14.59 -3.94 -1.59
CA GLY A 121 13.39 -3.77 -2.40
C GLY A 121 12.36 -4.88 -2.23
N TYR A 122 12.47 -5.67 -1.17
CA TYR A 122 11.46 -6.69 -0.83
C TYR A 122 10.26 -6.04 -0.17
N SER A 123 9.07 -6.28 -0.70
CA SER A 123 7.80 -5.77 -0.16
C SER A 123 7.19 -6.76 0.83
N HIS A 124 7.27 -6.41 2.11
CA HIS A 124 6.71 -7.20 3.21
C HIS A 124 5.25 -6.80 3.47
N TYR A 125 4.33 -7.71 3.23
CA TYR A 125 2.93 -7.50 3.55
C TYR A 125 2.70 -7.42 5.06
N LEU A 126 2.06 -6.35 5.52
CA LEU A 126 1.71 -6.15 6.94
C LEU A 126 0.21 -6.37 7.18
N THR A 127 -0.65 -5.74 6.35
CA THR A 127 -2.12 -5.91 6.46
C THR A 127 -2.84 -5.46 5.19
#